data_83caac9906d68a2b7909835cd941304f
#
_entry.id   83caac9906d68a2b7909835cd941304f
#
_cell.length_a   1.000
_cell.length_b   1.000
_cell.length_c   1.000
_cell.angle_alpha   90.00
_cell.angle_beta   90.00
_cell.angle_gamma   90.00
#
_symmetry.space_group_name_H-M   'P 1'
#
loop_
_entity.id
_entity.type
_entity.pdbx_description
1 polymer ?
#
loop_
_entity_poly.entity_id
_entity_poly.type
_entity_poly.pdbx_seq_one_letter_code
_entity_poly.pdbx_strand_id
1 'polypeptide(L)'
;MDWIVWEMLEKLKADKKILIRAKNEARIIYETSDGDSKQYWRGLLRGYERQIVWTQDNIDKLESMIEEEQKNDEAYDNDIRQLRGMAHE
;
A
#
# COMPACT_ATOMS: atom_id res chain seq x y z
N MET A 1 -15.28 3.93 -9.81
CA MET A 1 -14.58 3.53 -8.56
C MET A 1 -14.76 4.60 -7.51
N ASP A 2 -14.93 4.17 -6.28
CA ASP A 2 -15.07 5.09 -5.17
C ASP A 2 -13.74 5.81 -4.90
N TRP A 3 -13.78 7.16 -4.89
CA TRP A 3 -12.59 7.98 -4.61
C TRP A 3 -12.01 7.73 -3.21
N ILE A 4 -12.83 7.20 -2.28
CA ILE A 4 -12.39 6.85 -0.92
C ILE A 4 -11.27 5.81 -0.97
N VAL A 5 -11.35 4.83 -1.88
CA VAL A 5 -10.32 3.80 -2.04
C VAL A 5 -8.99 4.44 -2.45
N TRP A 6 -9.02 5.40 -3.37
CA TRP A 6 -7.83 6.13 -3.80
C TRP A 6 -7.23 6.95 -2.66
N GLU A 7 -8.06 7.62 -1.86
CA GLU A 7 -7.59 8.35 -0.68
C GLU A 7 -6.93 7.43 0.34
N MET A 8 -7.54 6.27 0.62
CA MET A 8 -6.96 5.28 1.53
C MET A 8 -5.61 4.80 1.03
N LEU A 9 -5.49 4.54 -0.27
CA LEU A 9 -4.25 4.12 -0.88
C LEU A 9 -3.16 5.18 -0.73
N GLU A 10 -3.47 6.43 -1.05
CA GLU A 10 -2.52 7.54 -0.91
C GLU A 10 -2.09 7.74 0.54
N LYS A 11 -3.02 7.62 1.48
CA LYS A 11 -2.72 7.72 2.91
C LYS A 11 -1.76 6.59 3.35
N LEU A 12 -2.02 5.36 2.93
CA LEU A 12 -1.16 4.23 3.27
C LEU A 12 0.24 4.40 2.70
N LYS A 13 0.35 4.90 1.47
CA LYS A 13 1.66 5.19 0.85
C LYS A 13 2.42 6.26 1.62
N ALA A 14 1.74 7.31 2.06
CA ALA A 14 2.32 8.35 2.88
C ALA A 14 2.78 7.82 4.23
N ASP A 15 1.95 7.01 4.89
CA ASP A 15 2.27 6.38 6.17
C ASP A 15 3.50 5.48 6.05
N LYS A 16 3.59 4.72 4.94
CA LYS A 16 4.76 3.86 4.69
C LYS A 16 6.04 4.68 4.61
N LYS A 17 6.03 5.82 3.94
CA LYS A 17 7.20 6.71 3.84
C LYS A 17 7.64 7.21 5.22
N ILE A 18 6.68 7.58 6.07
CA ILE A 18 6.94 8.02 7.44
C ILE A 18 7.55 6.88 8.26
N LEU A 19 7.01 5.67 8.14
CA LEU A 19 7.50 4.49 8.84
C LEU A 19 8.94 4.14 8.43
N ILE A 20 9.24 4.21 7.14
CA ILE A 20 10.59 3.95 6.63
C ILE A 20 11.58 4.98 7.19
N ARG A 21 11.21 6.25 7.24
CA ARG A 21 12.04 7.31 7.81
C ARG A 21 12.29 7.05 9.29
N ALA A 22 11.24 6.75 10.05
CA ALA A 22 11.34 6.46 11.48
C ALA A 22 12.22 5.23 11.72
N LYS A 23 12.07 4.19 10.91
CA LYS A 23 12.90 2.99 10.98
C LYS A 23 14.38 3.31 10.74
N ASN A 24 14.69 4.14 9.75
CA ASN A 24 16.07 4.52 9.44
C ASN A 24 16.69 5.32 10.58
N GLU A 25 15.95 6.24 11.16
CA GLU A 25 16.42 7.01 12.33
C GLU A 25 16.65 6.09 13.54
N ALA A 26 15.72 5.17 13.79
CA ALA A 26 15.86 4.20 14.88
C ALA A 26 17.06 3.29 14.68
N ARG A 27 17.37 2.92 13.44
CA ARG A 27 18.55 2.10 13.12
C ARG A 27 19.85 2.82 13.47
N ILE A 28 19.95 4.10 13.15
CA ILE A 28 21.12 4.91 13.46
C ILE A 28 21.33 4.96 14.97
N ILE A 29 20.26 5.19 15.73
CA ILE A 29 20.34 5.21 17.19
C ILE A 29 20.71 3.84 17.75
N TYR A 30 20.13 2.78 17.19
CA TYR A 30 20.45 1.40 17.58
C TYR A 30 21.94 1.10 17.40
N GLU A 31 22.50 1.48 16.25
CA GLU A 31 23.91 1.20 15.94
C GLU A 31 24.87 1.96 16.86
N THR A 32 24.45 3.11 17.38
CA THR A 32 25.26 3.94 18.27
C THR A 32 24.95 3.75 19.75
N SER A 33 24.00 2.87 20.10
CA SER A 33 23.58 2.63 21.47
C SER A 33 24.21 1.37 22.04
N ASP A 34 24.29 1.30 23.38
CA ASP A 34 24.82 0.16 24.11
C ASP A 34 23.86 -0.28 25.21
N GLY A 35 24.00 -1.54 25.65
CA GLY A 35 23.27 -2.09 26.79
C GLY A 35 21.77 -2.10 26.63
N ASP A 36 21.06 -1.66 27.66
CA ASP A 36 19.58 -1.65 27.70
C ASP A 36 18.98 -0.74 26.64
N SER A 37 19.62 0.39 26.36
CA SER A 37 19.18 1.30 25.31
C SER A 37 19.20 0.62 23.95
N LYS A 38 20.22 -0.17 23.67
CA LYS A 38 20.32 -0.91 22.41
C LYS A 38 19.19 -1.91 22.26
N GLN A 39 18.83 -2.60 23.33
CA GLN A 39 17.70 -3.55 23.30
C GLN A 39 16.36 -2.86 23.06
N TYR A 40 16.16 -1.71 23.69
CA TYR A 40 14.96 -0.89 23.47
C TYR A 40 14.81 -0.50 22.01
N TRP A 41 15.87 0.02 21.39
CA TRP A 41 15.84 0.44 19.98
C TRP A 41 15.71 -0.73 19.03
N ARG A 42 16.23 -1.90 19.39
CA ARG A 42 16.04 -3.13 18.62
C ARG A 42 14.56 -3.52 18.58
N GLY A 43 13.87 -3.41 19.71
CA GLY A 43 12.42 -3.66 19.78
C GLY A 43 11.62 -2.70 18.90
N LEU A 44 11.98 -1.40 18.94
CA LEU A 44 11.35 -0.39 18.08
C LEU A 44 11.56 -0.67 16.60
N LEU A 45 12.79 -1.05 16.20
CA LEU A 45 13.10 -1.42 14.83
C LEU A 45 12.23 -2.55 14.33
N ARG A 46 12.09 -3.60 15.13
CA ARG A 46 11.23 -4.74 14.78
C ARG A 46 9.77 -4.33 14.64
N GLY A 47 9.31 -3.45 15.51
CA GLY A 47 7.96 -2.90 15.44
C GLY A 47 7.71 -2.14 14.15
N TYR A 48 8.64 -1.27 13.75
CA TYR A 48 8.55 -0.53 12.50
C TYR A 48 8.58 -1.45 11.29
N GLU A 49 9.44 -2.49 11.30
CA GLU A 49 9.50 -3.46 10.21
C GLU A 49 8.17 -4.18 10.02
N ARG A 50 7.53 -4.60 11.12
CA ARG A 50 6.22 -5.25 11.07
C ARG A 50 5.15 -4.31 10.54
N GLN A 51 5.15 -3.06 10.97
CA GLN A 51 4.19 -2.05 10.50
C GLN A 51 4.36 -1.76 9.02
N ILE A 52 5.61 -1.69 8.55
CA ILE A 52 5.90 -1.48 7.13
C ILE A 52 5.36 -2.64 6.29
N VAL A 53 5.59 -3.88 6.71
CA VAL A 53 5.06 -5.08 6.03
C VAL A 53 3.54 -5.05 5.99
N TRP A 54 2.90 -4.77 7.12
CA TRP A 54 1.45 -4.68 7.21
C TRP A 54 0.88 -3.60 6.28
N THR A 55 1.51 -2.44 6.28
CA THR A 55 1.11 -1.32 5.43
C THR A 55 1.27 -1.68 3.95
N GLN A 56 2.37 -2.31 3.57
CA GLN A 56 2.60 -2.76 2.20
C GLN A 56 1.58 -3.79 1.77
N ASP A 57 1.23 -4.75 2.63
CA ASP A 57 0.21 -5.75 2.33
C ASP A 57 -1.14 -5.11 2.06
N ASN A 58 -1.50 -4.08 2.83
CA ASN A 58 -2.75 -3.35 2.61
C ASN A 58 -2.73 -2.51 1.33
N ILE A 59 -1.59 -1.90 1.01
CA ILE A 59 -1.40 -1.21 -0.27
C ILE A 59 -1.63 -2.18 -1.43
N ASP A 60 -1.01 -3.35 -1.37
CA ASP A 60 -1.12 -4.37 -2.41
C ASP A 60 -2.58 -4.83 -2.59
N LYS A 61 -3.30 -5.01 -1.49
CA LYS A 61 -4.73 -5.39 -1.53
C LYS A 61 -5.57 -4.32 -2.20
N LEU A 62 -5.37 -3.05 -1.86
CA LEU A 62 -6.11 -1.95 -2.46
C LEU A 62 -5.79 -1.80 -3.94
N GLU A 63 -4.51 -1.91 -4.32
CA GLU A 63 -4.10 -1.87 -5.72
C GLU A 63 -4.73 -3.01 -6.52
N SER A 64 -4.80 -4.22 -5.95
CA SER A 64 -5.45 -5.35 -6.59
C SER A 64 -6.94 -5.13 -6.79
N MET A 65 -7.61 -4.54 -5.81
CA MET A 65 -9.03 -4.18 -5.93
C MET A 65 -9.27 -3.17 -7.04
N ILE A 66 -8.41 -2.17 -7.15
CA ILE A 66 -8.47 -1.15 -8.20
C ILE A 66 -8.28 -1.80 -9.57
N GLU A 67 -7.29 -2.67 -9.72
CA GLU A 67 -7.03 -3.39 -10.97
C GLU A 67 -8.22 -4.26 -11.38
N GLU A 68 -8.81 -5.01 -10.45
CA GLU A 68 -9.98 -5.83 -10.74
C GLU A 68 -11.17 -5.01 -11.21
N GLU A 69 -11.43 -3.89 -10.56
CA GLU A 69 -12.52 -3.01 -10.94
C GLU A 69 -12.30 -2.41 -12.33
N GLN A 70 -11.07 -1.99 -12.64
CA GLN A 70 -10.71 -1.50 -13.97
C GLN A 70 -10.89 -2.56 -15.05
N LYS A 71 -10.52 -3.80 -14.77
CA LYS A 71 -10.72 -4.92 -15.71
C LYS A 71 -12.20 -5.19 -15.94
N ASN A 72 -13.02 -5.15 -14.92
CA ASN A 72 -14.46 -5.32 -15.01
C ASN A 72 -15.10 -4.21 -15.85
N ASP A 73 -14.66 -2.96 -15.66
CA ASP A 73 -15.14 -1.83 -16.45
C ASP A 73 -14.75 -1.96 -17.92
N GLU A 74 -13.52 -2.39 -18.22
CA GLU A 74 -13.06 -2.62 -19.57
C GLU A 74 -13.86 -3.74 -20.27
N ALA A 75 -14.10 -4.84 -19.56
CA ALA A 75 -14.89 -5.95 -20.07
C ALA A 75 -16.34 -5.51 -20.38
N TYR A 76 -16.93 -4.73 -19.50
CA TYR A 76 -18.26 -4.18 -19.68
C TYR A 76 -18.32 -3.26 -20.91
N ASP A 77 -17.37 -2.37 -21.06
CA ASP A 77 -17.30 -1.47 -22.22
C ASP A 77 -17.12 -2.23 -23.53
N ASN A 78 -16.30 -3.29 -23.53
CA ASN A 78 -16.12 -4.14 -24.71
C ASN A 78 -17.42 -4.85 -25.09
N ASP A 79 -18.17 -5.35 -24.11
CA ASP A 79 -19.46 -6.01 -24.35
C ASP A 79 -20.46 -5.03 -24.97
N ILE A 80 -20.54 -3.80 -24.48
CA ILE A 80 -21.40 -2.77 -25.03
C ILE A 80 -21.02 -2.43 -26.47
N ARG A 81 -19.73 -2.31 -26.76
CA ARG A 81 -19.24 -2.05 -28.13
C ARG A 81 -19.63 -3.16 -29.09
N GLN A 82 -19.54 -4.41 -28.67
CA GLN A 82 -19.95 -5.57 -29.48
C GLN A 82 -21.45 -5.53 -29.76
N LEU A 83 -22.26 -5.24 -28.74
CA LEU A 83 -23.71 -5.14 -28.91
C LEU A 83 -24.09 -4.00 -29.86
N ARG A 84 -23.42 -2.86 -29.80
CA ARG A 84 -23.64 -1.76 -30.74
C ARG A 84 -23.27 -2.13 -32.18
N GLY A 85 -22.16 -2.84 -32.34
CA GLY A 85 -21.75 -3.33 -33.65
C GLY A 85 -22.78 -4.27 -34.27
N MET A 86 -23.34 -5.15 -33.46
CA MET A 86 -24.42 -6.05 -33.92
C MET A 86 -25.70 -5.30 -34.31
N ALA A 87 -26.02 -4.23 -33.60
CA ALA A 87 -27.22 -3.43 -33.86
C ALA A 87 -27.15 -2.65 -35.17
N HIS A 88 -25.97 -2.43 -35.71
CA HIS A 88 -25.77 -1.71 -36.97
C HIS A 88 -25.74 -2.62 -38.20
N GLU A 89 -25.66 -3.91 -38.00
CA GLU A 89 -25.75 -4.89 -39.07
C GLU A 89 -27.22 -5.21 -39.40
#